data_9c1449941e62e1daaaa9ea368e69643d
#
_entry.id   9c1449941e62e1daaaa9ea368e69643d
#
_cell.length_a   1.000
_cell.length_b   1.000
_cell.length_c   1.000
_cell.angle_alpha   90.00
_cell.angle_beta   90.00
_cell.angle_gamma   90.00
#
_symmetry.space_group_name_H-M   'P 1'
#
loop_
_entity.id
_entity.type
_entity.pdbx_description
1 polymer ?
#
loop_
_entity_poly.entity_id
_entity_poly.type
_entity_poly.pdbx_seq_one_letter_code
_entity_poly.pdbx_strand_id
1 'polypeptide(L)'
;MAIVRIPDGNRTLCDPAAITAHLASIGIDYERWEPAHAVEPDAAPEEVLAAYSTEIDKLKVHGGYVTADVIDVKPETPGLEAMLAKFNREHWHNEDEVRFIIYGRGLFHIRPRVGPLTVIEVEAGDLIRVPRGTWHWFDLCADRKIRAIRLFQDSAGWTPYYTNSGVDRKYQPVCLGPSYLPPRSVLTQS
;
A
#
# COMPACT_ATOMS: atom_id res chain seq x y z
N MET A 1 -7.17 7.56 -5.30
CA MET A 1 -7.81 7.25 -3.99
C MET A 1 -8.03 5.74 -3.92
N ALA A 2 -7.73 5.15 -2.79
CA ALA A 2 -7.86 3.71 -2.60
C ALA A 2 -9.24 3.16 -3.01
N ILE A 3 -9.24 1.90 -3.42
CA ILE A 3 -10.46 1.10 -3.60
C ILE A 3 -10.42 -0.03 -2.58
N VAL A 4 -11.48 -0.21 -1.83
CA VAL A 4 -11.56 -1.29 -0.84
C VAL A 4 -12.53 -2.36 -1.30
N ARG A 5 -12.08 -3.62 -1.28
CA ARG A 5 -12.91 -4.78 -1.60
C ARG A 5 -13.02 -5.69 -0.38
N ILE A 6 -14.19 -6.28 -0.23
CA ILE A 6 -14.49 -7.31 0.75
C ILE A 6 -14.93 -8.54 -0.06
N PRO A 7 -13.97 -9.40 -0.47
CA PRO A 7 -14.24 -10.48 -1.44
C PRO A 7 -15.34 -11.44 -1.00
N ASP A 8 -15.31 -11.87 0.25
CA ASP A 8 -16.30 -12.84 0.79
C ASP A 8 -17.74 -12.29 0.82
N GLY A 9 -17.88 -10.94 0.84
CA GLY A 9 -19.16 -10.25 0.80
C GLY A 9 -19.51 -9.69 -0.57
N ASN A 10 -18.68 -9.91 -1.58
CA ASN A 10 -18.81 -9.31 -2.92
C ASN A 10 -19.10 -7.80 -2.89
N ARG A 11 -18.40 -7.07 -2.02
CA ARG A 11 -18.58 -5.63 -1.81
C ARG A 11 -17.35 -4.86 -2.26
N THR A 12 -17.59 -3.72 -2.89
CA THR A 12 -16.54 -2.74 -3.24
C THR A 12 -16.92 -1.38 -2.70
N LEU A 13 -15.98 -0.70 -2.06
CA LEU A 13 -16.12 0.65 -1.54
C LEU A 13 -15.22 1.57 -2.37
N CYS A 14 -15.80 2.64 -2.91
CA CYS A 14 -15.09 3.69 -3.66
C CYS A 14 -15.38 5.09 -3.08
N ASP A 15 -16.32 5.18 -2.14
CA ASP A 15 -16.62 6.43 -1.45
C ASP A 15 -15.60 6.69 -0.33
N PRO A 16 -15.00 7.90 -0.25
CA PRO A 16 -13.94 8.21 0.71
C PRO A 16 -14.35 7.98 2.17
N ALA A 17 -15.55 8.43 2.54
CA ALA A 17 -16.03 8.32 3.90
C ALA A 17 -16.29 6.85 4.28
N ALA A 18 -16.87 6.08 3.36
CA ALA A 18 -17.11 4.64 3.54
C ALA A 18 -15.79 3.86 3.66
N ILE A 19 -14.76 4.20 2.86
CA ILE A 19 -13.43 3.62 2.93
C ILE A 19 -12.81 3.90 4.30
N THR A 20 -12.73 5.17 4.71
CA THR A 20 -12.13 5.57 5.98
C THR A 20 -12.83 4.90 7.15
N ALA A 21 -14.17 4.91 7.17
CA ALA A 21 -14.95 4.28 8.25
C ALA A 21 -14.73 2.76 8.30
N HIS A 22 -14.70 2.08 7.15
CA HIS A 22 -14.46 0.65 7.10
C HIS A 22 -13.04 0.29 7.59
N LEU A 23 -12.01 0.99 7.09
CA LEU A 23 -10.62 0.74 7.48
C LEU A 23 -10.40 0.99 8.97
N ALA A 24 -10.94 2.09 9.51
CA ALA A 24 -10.90 2.36 10.95
C ALA A 24 -11.59 1.25 11.77
N SER A 25 -12.70 0.68 11.28
CA SER A 25 -13.41 -0.41 11.97
C SER A 25 -12.61 -1.70 12.11
N ILE A 26 -11.61 -1.90 11.26
CA ILE A 26 -10.68 -3.05 11.30
C ILE A 26 -9.28 -2.68 11.81
N GLY A 27 -9.13 -1.46 12.36
CA GLY A 27 -7.88 -0.99 12.97
C GLY A 27 -6.80 -0.55 11.98
N ILE A 28 -7.15 -0.27 10.74
CA ILE A 28 -6.23 0.27 9.74
C ILE A 28 -6.38 1.79 9.69
N ASP A 29 -5.28 2.50 9.85
CA ASP A 29 -5.28 3.95 9.65
C ASP A 29 -5.03 4.24 8.17
N TYR A 30 -5.87 5.08 7.63
CA TYR A 30 -5.82 5.50 6.23
C TYR A 30 -6.07 7.00 6.14
N GLU A 31 -5.16 7.66 5.42
CA GLU A 31 -5.27 9.07 5.11
C GLU A 31 -4.97 9.29 3.63
N ARG A 32 -5.44 10.42 3.12
CA ARG A 32 -5.03 10.89 1.82
C ARG A 32 -4.22 12.17 1.98
N TRP A 33 -3.00 12.16 1.48
CA TRP A 33 -2.15 13.33 1.46
C TRP A 33 -2.11 13.93 0.06
N GLU A 34 -2.30 15.22 0.01
CA GLU A 34 -1.99 15.99 -1.19
C GLU A 34 -0.57 16.52 -1.07
N PRO A 35 0.28 16.27 -2.09
CA PRO A 35 1.65 16.74 -2.03
C PRO A 35 1.67 18.28 -1.97
N ALA A 36 2.36 18.84 -0.98
CA ALA A 36 2.59 20.28 -0.89
C ALA A 36 3.41 20.81 -2.08
N HIS A 37 4.18 19.91 -2.73
CA HIS A 37 4.99 20.19 -3.90
C HIS A 37 4.90 19.03 -4.89
N ALA A 38 4.80 19.35 -6.17
CA ALA A 38 4.91 18.34 -7.21
C ALA A 38 6.33 17.73 -7.15
N VAL A 39 6.38 16.41 -7.01
CA VAL A 39 7.62 15.64 -7.07
C VAL A 39 7.61 14.87 -8.37
N GLU A 40 8.67 15.04 -9.17
CA GLU A 40 8.80 14.30 -10.41
C GLU A 40 8.84 12.78 -10.14
N PRO A 41 8.24 11.96 -11.02
CA PRO A 41 8.16 10.52 -10.81
C PRO A 41 9.51 9.81 -10.62
N ASP A 42 10.58 10.39 -11.15
CA ASP A 42 11.96 9.89 -11.11
C ASP A 42 12.89 10.71 -10.20
N ALA A 43 12.35 11.66 -9.41
CA ALA A 43 13.11 12.46 -8.46
C ALA A 43 13.98 11.57 -7.54
N ALA A 44 15.14 12.06 -7.13
CA ALA A 44 16.00 11.31 -6.20
C ALA A 44 15.28 11.04 -4.86
N PRO A 45 15.57 9.92 -4.17
CA PRO A 45 14.95 9.60 -2.88
C PRO A 45 15.03 10.73 -1.86
N GLU A 46 16.15 11.44 -1.83
CA GLU A 46 16.39 12.56 -0.93
C GLU A 46 15.47 13.75 -1.22
N GLU A 47 15.20 14.02 -2.50
CA GLU A 47 14.28 15.07 -2.93
C GLU A 47 12.86 14.74 -2.55
N VAL A 48 12.48 13.45 -2.71
CA VAL A 48 11.17 12.94 -2.27
C VAL A 48 11.00 13.12 -0.76
N LEU A 49 11.97 12.67 0.04
CA LEU A 49 11.91 12.78 1.50
C LEU A 49 11.88 14.24 1.96
N ALA A 50 12.61 15.13 1.28
CA ALA A 50 12.60 16.57 1.58
C ALA A 50 11.23 17.20 1.28
N ALA A 51 10.60 16.83 0.16
CA ALA A 51 9.29 17.36 -0.22
C ALA A 51 8.17 16.98 0.76
N TYR A 52 8.29 15.83 1.44
CA TYR A 52 7.32 15.35 2.42
C TYR A 52 7.82 15.43 3.87
N SER A 53 8.89 16.20 4.13
CA SER A 53 9.52 16.26 5.46
C SER A 53 8.55 16.64 6.58
N THR A 54 7.66 17.59 6.33
CA THR A 54 6.66 18.05 7.32
C THR A 54 5.72 16.91 7.75
N GLU A 55 5.24 16.13 6.80
CA GLU A 55 4.34 14.99 7.05
C GLU A 55 5.09 13.84 7.71
N ILE A 56 6.30 13.57 7.24
CA ILE A 56 7.19 12.56 7.84
C ILE A 56 7.48 12.88 9.29
N ASP A 57 7.82 14.15 9.61
CA ASP A 57 8.13 14.58 10.97
C ASP A 57 6.92 14.49 11.89
N LYS A 58 5.72 14.82 11.41
CA LYS A 58 4.48 14.60 12.17
C LYS A 58 4.30 13.13 12.53
N LEU A 59 4.48 12.22 11.57
CA LEU A 59 4.39 10.78 11.82
C LEU A 59 5.46 10.30 12.79
N LYS A 60 6.71 10.77 12.66
CA LYS A 60 7.79 10.44 13.60
C LYS A 60 7.44 10.82 15.03
N VAL A 61 6.93 12.04 15.23
CA VAL A 61 6.54 12.53 16.57
C VAL A 61 5.40 11.72 17.16
N HIS A 62 4.37 11.39 16.38
CA HIS A 62 3.16 10.74 16.90
C HIS A 62 3.27 9.21 16.97
N GLY A 63 4.04 8.59 16.04
CA GLY A 63 4.12 7.14 15.90
C GLY A 63 5.43 6.51 16.37
N GLY A 64 6.41 7.32 16.81
CA GLY A 64 7.71 6.83 17.24
C GLY A 64 8.57 6.26 16.12
N TYR A 65 8.34 6.69 14.87
CA TYR A 65 9.16 6.27 13.74
C TYR A 65 10.52 6.98 13.78
N VAL A 66 11.59 6.22 13.56
CA VAL A 66 12.97 6.72 13.66
C VAL A 66 13.61 6.97 12.31
N THR A 67 13.22 6.20 11.29
CA THR A 67 13.76 6.32 9.93
C THR A 67 12.65 6.35 8.89
N ALA A 68 12.97 6.91 7.73
CA ALA A 68 12.16 6.85 6.53
C ALA A 68 13.05 6.60 5.32
N ASP A 69 12.55 5.86 4.36
CA ASP A 69 13.18 5.66 3.06
C ASP A 69 12.17 5.75 1.90
N VAL A 70 12.68 5.68 0.68
CA VAL A 70 11.88 5.59 -0.54
C VAL A 70 12.19 4.26 -1.21
N ILE A 71 11.16 3.43 -1.38
CA ILE A 71 11.24 2.26 -2.24
C ILE A 71 10.72 2.62 -3.63
N ASP A 72 11.43 2.17 -4.67
CA ASP A 72 11.02 2.31 -6.08
C ASP A 72 11.08 0.94 -6.74
N VAL A 73 9.93 0.38 -7.05
CA VAL A 73 9.78 -0.94 -7.67
C VAL A 73 9.25 -0.78 -9.08
N LYS A 74 9.94 -1.43 -10.02
CA LYS A 74 9.63 -1.45 -11.45
C LYS A 74 9.75 -2.89 -11.98
N PRO A 75 9.17 -3.20 -13.15
CA PRO A 75 9.26 -4.55 -13.73
C PRO A 75 10.69 -5.06 -13.88
N GLU A 76 11.62 -4.15 -14.15
CA GLU A 76 13.06 -4.42 -14.33
C GLU A 76 13.87 -4.44 -13.02
N THR A 77 13.23 -4.24 -11.85
CA THR A 77 13.94 -4.24 -10.56
C THR A 77 14.64 -5.57 -10.33
N PRO A 78 15.97 -5.58 -10.12
CA PRO A 78 16.71 -6.81 -9.86
C PRO A 78 16.17 -7.56 -8.65
N GLY A 79 15.94 -8.86 -8.80
CA GLY A 79 15.45 -9.71 -7.71
C GLY A 79 13.98 -9.46 -7.31
N LEU A 80 13.19 -8.83 -8.18
CA LEU A 80 11.78 -8.49 -7.93
C LEU A 80 10.97 -9.67 -7.43
N GLU A 81 11.07 -10.85 -8.05
CA GLU A 81 10.31 -12.03 -7.63
C GLU A 81 10.66 -12.48 -6.21
N ALA A 82 11.94 -12.46 -5.86
CA ALA A 82 12.38 -12.82 -4.53
C ALA A 82 11.93 -11.79 -3.48
N MET A 83 11.89 -10.51 -3.85
CA MET A 83 11.36 -9.45 -3.00
C MET A 83 9.85 -9.61 -2.78
N LEU A 84 9.09 -9.83 -3.85
CA LEU A 84 7.64 -10.03 -3.76
C LEU A 84 7.31 -11.28 -2.95
N ALA A 85 8.05 -12.38 -3.13
CA ALA A 85 7.86 -13.63 -2.39
C ALA A 85 8.00 -13.48 -0.86
N LYS A 86 8.63 -12.43 -0.38
CA LYS A 86 8.70 -12.13 1.06
C LYS A 86 7.38 -11.59 1.60
N PHE A 87 6.64 -10.82 0.80
CA PHE A 87 5.49 -10.05 1.26
C PHE A 87 4.16 -10.49 0.69
N ASN A 88 4.12 -11.35 -0.34
CA ASN A 88 2.88 -11.86 -0.92
C ASN A 88 2.32 -13.11 -0.21
N ARG A 89 2.93 -13.51 0.92
CA ARG A 89 2.44 -14.56 1.81
C ARG A 89 1.94 -13.94 3.09
N GLU A 90 0.89 -14.48 3.66
CA GLU A 90 0.35 -13.96 4.92
C GLU A 90 1.39 -13.96 6.03
N HIS A 91 1.61 -12.78 6.60
CA HIS A 91 2.57 -12.52 7.66
C HIS A 91 2.07 -11.39 8.58
N TRP A 92 2.87 -11.08 9.58
CA TRP A 92 2.71 -9.92 10.46
C TRP A 92 4.09 -9.37 10.83
N HIS A 93 4.13 -8.15 11.34
CA HIS A 93 5.34 -7.50 11.84
C HIS A 93 5.19 -7.16 13.31
N ASN A 94 6.32 -7.05 14.03
CA ASN A 94 6.37 -6.52 15.40
C ASN A 94 6.41 -4.98 15.47
N GLU A 95 6.39 -4.33 14.31
CA GLU A 95 6.29 -2.89 14.10
C GLU A 95 5.10 -2.55 13.23
N ASP A 96 4.70 -1.27 13.21
CA ASP A 96 3.72 -0.78 12.26
C ASP A 96 4.33 -0.73 10.86
N GLU A 97 3.58 -1.17 9.85
CA GLU A 97 3.95 -0.96 8.45
C GLU A 97 3.29 0.30 7.93
N VAL A 98 4.09 1.35 7.65
CA VAL A 98 3.61 2.63 7.13
C VAL A 98 4.11 2.85 5.72
N ARG A 99 3.17 3.09 4.81
CA ARG A 99 3.48 3.44 3.42
C ARG A 99 2.66 4.63 2.95
N PHE A 100 3.35 5.61 2.40
CA PHE A 100 2.75 6.68 1.60
C PHE A 100 3.09 6.46 0.13
N ILE A 101 2.08 6.29 -0.70
CA ILE A 101 2.25 5.96 -2.12
C ILE A 101 2.47 7.22 -2.92
N ILE A 102 3.59 7.30 -3.64
CA ILE A 102 3.95 8.43 -4.51
C ILE A 102 3.53 8.14 -5.95
N TYR A 103 3.71 6.90 -6.40
CA TYR A 103 3.44 6.46 -7.75
C TYR A 103 3.09 4.97 -7.80
N GLY A 104 2.28 4.59 -8.80
CA GLY A 104 1.92 3.19 -9.01
C GLY A 104 0.82 2.70 -8.08
N ARG A 105 0.69 1.38 -7.95
CA ARG A 105 -0.41 0.73 -7.24
C ARG A 105 0.03 -0.56 -6.59
N GLY A 106 -0.66 -0.93 -5.51
CA GLY A 106 -0.48 -2.20 -4.84
C GLY A 106 -1.72 -2.60 -4.07
N LEU A 107 -1.76 -3.86 -3.66
CA LEU A 107 -2.86 -4.47 -2.93
C LEU A 107 -2.40 -4.89 -1.54
N PHE A 108 -2.92 -4.24 -0.51
CA PHE A 108 -2.85 -4.75 0.84
C PHE A 108 -4.04 -5.66 1.11
N HIS A 109 -3.76 -6.89 1.44
CA HIS A 109 -4.75 -7.84 1.91
C HIS A 109 -4.68 -7.87 3.43
N ILE A 110 -5.73 -7.45 4.10
CA ILE A 110 -5.80 -7.39 5.56
C ILE A 110 -6.76 -8.47 6.04
N ARG A 111 -6.27 -9.36 6.91
CA ARG A 111 -7.12 -10.31 7.61
C ARG A 111 -7.30 -9.86 9.06
N PRO A 112 -8.40 -9.17 9.37
CA PRO A 112 -8.67 -8.73 10.73
C PRO A 112 -8.92 -9.92 11.65
N ARG A 113 -8.76 -9.74 12.96
CA ARG A 113 -9.07 -10.78 13.95
C ARG A 113 -10.56 -11.15 13.97
N VAL A 114 -11.40 -10.20 13.63
CA VAL A 114 -12.86 -10.35 13.53
C VAL A 114 -13.33 -9.66 12.26
N GLY A 115 -14.15 -10.33 11.48
CA GLY A 115 -14.69 -9.82 10.23
C GLY A 115 -14.06 -10.44 8.97
N PRO A 116 -14.55 -10.05 7.79
CA PRO A 116 -14.11 -10.59 6.52
C PRO A 116 -12.74 -10.03 6.11
N LEU A 117 -12.07 -10.75 5.20
CA LEU A 117 -10.89 -10.24 4.52
C LEU A 117 -11.20 -8.91 3.83
N THR A 118 -10.29 -7.97 3.96
CA THR A 118 -10.35 -6.67 3.30
C THR A 118 -9.15 -6.52 2.37
N VAL A 119 -9.39 -6.18 1.12
CA VAL A 119 -8.36 -5.88 0.13
C VAL A 119 -8.38 -4.39 -0.17
N ILE A 120 -7.24 -3.73 0.01
CA ILE A 120 -7.07 -2.30 -0.18
C ILE A 120 -6.16 -2.09 -1.38
N GLU A 121 -6.71 -1.63 -2.49
CA GLU A 121 -5.93 -1.17 -3.62
C GLU A 121 -5.52 0.28 -3.36
N VAL A 122 -4.23 0.49 -3.08
CA VAL A 122 -3.65 1.81 -2.84
C VAL A 122 -3.04 2.41 -4.10
N GLU A 123 -3.09 3.73 -4.20
CA GLU A 123 -2.50 4.50 -5.31
C GLU A 123 -1.82 5.78 -4.82
N ALA A 124 -1.25 6.56 -5.74
CA ALA A 124 -0.60 7.83 -5.40
C ALA A 124 -1.48 8.76 -4.55
N GLY A 125 -0.91 9.28 -3.47
CA GLY A 125 -1.56 10.12 -2.47
C GLY A 125 -2.18 9.34 -1.29
N ASP A 126 -2.17 8.01 -1.31
CA ASP A 126 -2.69 7.20 -0.20
C ASP A 126 -1.60 6.93 0.83
N LEU A 127 -1.88 7.27 2.09
CA LEU A 127 -1.14 6.83 3.26
C LEU A 127 -1.90 5.70 3.93
N ILE A 128 -1.21 4.60 4.17
CA ILE A 128 -1.74 3.47 4.95
C ILE A 128 -0.79 3.14 6.09
N ARG A 129 -1.34 2.89 7.28
CA ARG A 129 -0.65 2.30 8.41
C ARG A 129 -1.33 1.00 8.81
N VAL A 130 -0.60 -0.09 8.68
CA VAL A 130 -0.99 -1.42 9.14
C VAL A 130 -0.35 -1.64 10.50
N PRO A 131 -1.12 -1.67 11.61
CA PRO A 131 -0.56 -1.82 12.95
C PRO A 131 0.15 -3.15 13.15
N ARG A 132 1.20 -3.14 13.98
CA ARG A 132 1.92 -4.35 14.39
C ARG A 132 0.98 -5.48 14.79
N GLY A 133 1.35 -6.71 14.46
CA GLY A 133 0.56 -7.90 14.76
C GLY A 133 -0.66 -8.12 13.86
N THR A 134 -0.94 -7.23 12.92
CA THR A 134 -2.00 -7.39 11.93
C THR A 134 -1.59 -8.42 10.89
N TRP A 135 -2.43 -9.43 10.64
CA TRP A 135 -2.19 -10.41 9.57
C TRP A 135 -2.51 -9.81 8.23
N HIS A 136 -1.52 -9.79 7.34
CA HIS A 136 -1.64 -9.17 6.04
C HIS A 136 -0.66 -9.77 5.04
N TRP A 137 -0.85 -9.42 3.76
CA TRP A 137 0.13 -9.61 2.69
C TRP A 137 -0.04 -8.54 1.62
N PHE A 138 0.96 -8.42 0.78
CA PHE A 138 1.02 -7.39 -0.24
C PHE A 138 1.32 -7.97 -1.61
N ASP A 139 0.54 -7.57 -2.62
CA ASP A 139 0.78 -7.86 -4.02
C ASP A 139 0.90 -6.57 -4.82
N LEU A 140 1.73 -6.60 -5.88
CA LEU A 140 1.72 -5.56 -6.89
C LEU A 140 0.59 -5.77 -7.89
N CYS A 141 0.11 -4.68 -8.45
CA CYS A 141 -0.72 -4.72 -9.64
C CYS A 141 0.08 -5.19 -10.87
N ALA A 142 -0.59 -5.54 -11.98
CA ALA A 142 0.04 -6.21 -13.12
C ALA A 142 1.10 -5.37 -13.83
N ASP A 143 1.06 -4.04 -13.71
CA ASP A 143 2.10 -3.12 -14.20
C ASP A 143 3.40 -3.18 -13.38
N ARG A 144 3.35 -3.83 -12.19
CA ARG A 144 4.49 -4.06 -11.30
C ARG A 144 5.27 -2.81 -10.95
N LYS A 145 4.55 -1.71 -10.76
CA LYS A 145 5.13 -0.41 -10.45
C LYS A 145 4.56 0.13 -9.15
N ILE A 146 5.44 0.43 -8.21
CA ILE A 146 5.07 1.19 -7.01
C ILE A 146 6.28 1.96 -6.49
N ARG A 147 6.06 3.23 -6.17
CA ARG A 147 7.02 4.06 -5.45
C ARG A 147 6.36 4.58 -4.20
N ALA A 148 7.01 4.39 -3.07
CA ALA A 148 6.42 4.76 -1.78
C ALA A 148 7.49 5.22 -0.77
N ILE A 149 7.12 6.17 0.09
CA ILE A 149 7.84 6.44 1.34
C ILE A 149 7.42 5.36 2.33
N ARG A 150 8.41 4.80 3.04
CA ARG A 150 8.21 3.88 4.15
C ARG A 150 8.76 4.51 5.42
N LEU A 151 8.09 4.28 6.55
CA LEU A 151 8.56 4.71 7.87
C LEU A 151 8.74 3.49 8.77
N PHE A 152 9.80 3.49 9.58
CA PHE A 152 10.17 2.38 10.43
C PHE A 152 10.38 2.84 11.87
N GLN A 153 9.95 2.02 12.83
CA GLN A 153 10.20 2.20 14.26
C GLN A 153 11.55 1.61 14.68
N ASP A 154 12.09 0.67 13.89
CA ASP A 154 13.43 0.12 14.03
C ASP A 154 14.20 0.28 12.70
N SER A 155 15.49 0.62 12.80
CA SER A 155 16.37 0.75 11.64
C SER A 155 16.63 -0.55 10.88
N ALA A 156 16.34 -1.71 11.49
CA ALA A 156 16.46 -3.03 10.85
C ALA A 156 15.39 -3.28 9.78
N GLY A 157 14.30 -2.46 9.78
CA GLY A 157 13.18 -2.61 8.87
C GLY A 157 12.26 -3.78 9.20
N TRP A 158 11.24 -3.98 8.37
CA TRP A 158 10.19 -4.96 8.63
C TRP A 158 10.65 -6.39 8.39
N THR A 159 10.57 -7.20 9.45
CA THR A 159 10.77 -8.65 9.37
C THR A 159 9.40 -9.33 9.26
N PRO A 160 9.11 -10.10 8.20
CA PRO A 160 7.85 -10.83 8.10
C PRO A 160 7.85 -12.09 8.95
N TYR A 161 6.88 -12.23 9.82
CA TYR A 161 6.59 -13.45 10.59
C TYR A 161 5.42 -14.17 9.95
N TYR A 162 5.70 -15.26 9.23
CA TYR A 162 4.67 -15.98 8.46
C TYR A 162 3.71 -16.76 9.33
N THR A 163 2.42 -16.63 9.04
CA THR A 163 1.36 -17.40 9.74
C THR A 163 1.27 -18.83 9.26
N ASN A 164 1.71 -19.10 8.04
CA ASN A 164 1.59 -20.39 7.35
C ASN A 164 0.14 -20.92 7.27
N SER A 165 -0.84 -20.03 7.31
CA SER A 165 -2.26 -20.36 7.26
C SER A 165 -2.74 -20.85 5.89
N GLY A 166 -2.04 -20.44 4.81
CA GLY A 166 -2.44 -20.69 3.43
C GLY A 166 -3.65 -19.89 2.96
N VAL A 167 -4.11 -18.90 3.74
CA VAL A 167 -5.25 -18.04 3.37
C VAL A 167 -4.91 -17.17 2.18
N ASP A 168 -3.67 -16.67 2.10
CA ASP A 168 -3.13 -15.91 0.98
C ASP A 168 -3.39 -16.58 -0.39
N ARG A 169 -3.32 -17.90 -0.46
CA ARG A 169 -3.51 -18.68 -1.70
C ARG A 169 -4.96 -18.74 -2.18
N LYS A 170 -5.92 -18.37 -1.35
CA LYS A 170 -7.36 -18.40 -1.68
C LYS A 170 -7.83 -17.16 -2.43
N TYR A 171 -7.04 -16.09 -2.39
CA TYR A 171 -7.43 -14.81 -2.94
C TYR A 171 -6.47 -14.40 -4.06
N GLN A 172 -7.00 -14.27 -5.27
CA GLN A 172 -6.21 -13.80 -6.41
C GLN A 172 -6.04 -12.27 -6.32
N PRO A 173 -4.85 -11.74 -6.60
CA PRO A 173 -4.63 -10.30 -6.67
C PRO A 173 -5.35 -9.73 -7.90
N VAL A 174 -6.39 -8.93 -7.66
CA VAL A 174 -7.16 -8.25 -8.70
C VAL A 174 -7.18 -6.77 -8.42
N CYS A 175 -6.63 -5.97 -9.33
CA CYS A 175 -6.68 -4.52 -9.27
C CYS A 175 -7.83 -3.99 -10.13
N LEU A 176 -8.53 -2.98 -9.64
CA LEU A 176 -9.70 -2.36 -10.28
C LEU A 176 -9.42 -0.94 -10.80
N GLY A 177 -8.25 -0.40 -10.51
CA GLY A 177 -7.90 0.95 -10.87
C GLY A 177 -7.76 1.21 -12.37
N PRO A 178 -7.77 2.49 -12.80
CA PRO A 178 -7.82 2.87 -14.21
C PRO A 178 -6.62 2.43 -15.05
N SER A 179 -5.49 2.08 -14.46
CA SER A 179 -4.34 1.54 -15.20
C SER A 179 -4.61 0.20 -15.89
N TYR A 180 -5.72 -0.46 -15.54
CA TYR A 180 -6.17 -1.72 -16.17
C TYR A 180 -7.29 -1.53 -17.18
N LEU A 181 -7.83 -0.33 -17.27
CA LEU A 181 -8.74 -0.01 -18.38
C LEU A 181 -7.87 0.12 -19.62
N PRO A 182 -8.21 -0.56 -20.73
CA PRO A 182 -7.51 -0.36 -21.98
C PRO A 182 -7.54 1.14 -22.31
N PRO A 183 -6.46 1.70 -22.87
CA PRO A 183 -6.49 3.08 -23.33
C PRO A 183 -7.74 3.22 -24.18
N ARG A 184 -8.57 4.25 -23.90
CA ARG A 184 -9.73 4.53 -24.72
C ARG A 184 -9.26 4.57 -26.16
N SER A 185 -9.66 3.59 -26.95
CA SER A 185 -9.51 3.68 -28.39
C SER A 185 -10.15 5.00 -28.78
N VAL A 186 -9.34 5.90 -29.30
CA VAL A 186 -9.84 7.12 -29.94
C VAL A 186 -10.73 6.59 -31.06
N LEU A 187 -12.03 6.61 -30.82
CA LEU A 187 -13.00 6.37 -31.87
C LEU A 187 -12.77 7.52 -32.85
N THR A 188 -11.98 7.26 -33.87
CA THR A 188 -11.93 8.06 -35.08
C THR A 188 -13.34 8.01 -35.62
N GLN A 189 -14.08 9.07 -35.38
CA GLN A 189 -15.35 9.31 -36.07
C GLN A 189 -14.98 9.45 -37.54
N SER A 190 -15.41 8.47 -38.30
CA SER A 190 -15.45 8.50 -39.77
C SER A 190 -16.65 9.30 -40.20
#